data_c1499e5152da46f685c0d1aab5b8dffa
#
_entry.id   c1499e5152da46f685c0d1aab5b8dffa
#
_cell.length_a   1.000
_cell.length_b   1.000
_cell.length_c   1.000
_cell.angle_alpha   90.00
_cell.angle_beta   90.00
_cell.angle_gamma   90.00
#
_symmetry.space_group_name_H-M   'P 1'
#
loop_
_entity.id
_entity.type
_entity.pdbx_description
1 polymer ?
#
loop_
_entity_poly.entity_id
_entity_poly.type
_entity_poly.pdbx_seq_one_letter_code
_entity_poly.pdbx_strand_id
1 'polypeptide(L)'
;SVYLKNKIPFENMIIDLSALKKDVLVSLKQCCFKKMTFTGNISYENLNGPVFENCFFEECNFESVSLVGFDKVTCESYDVLCNVKPNNKIPIYGMFKGCFLYQCEMKNFKIETSKIYSINQDPQRGDKKVGAYLFMQSFVYASNLQDGVCKEASVIASSLLSCNIAKLNGVGMDFIETSFYG
;
A
#
# COMPACT_ATOMS: atom_id res chain seq x y z
N SER A 1 10.52 5.57 -14.40
CA SER A 1 11.40 6.68 -14.64
C SER A 1 12.78 6.21 -15.13
N VAL A 2 13.51 7.08 -15.84
CA VAL A 2 14.86 6.78 -16.36
C VAL A 2 15.83 6.36 -15.25
N TYR A 3 15.64 6.90 -14.06
CA TYR A 3 16.48 6.59 -12.89
C TYR A 3 16.41 5.12 -12.47
N LEU A 4 15.24 4.50 -12.53
CA LEU A 4 15.09 3.09 -12.14
C LEU A 4 15.57 2.12 -13.22
N LYS A 5 15.59 2.51 -14.48
CA LYS A 5 16.03 1.64 -15.58
C LYS A 5 17.50 1.19 -15.49
N ASN A 6 18.33 1.97 -14.83
CA ASN A 6 19.77 1.71 -14.73
C ASN A 6 20.17 1.00 -13.42
N LYS A 7 19.21 0.70 -12.54
CA LYS A 7 19.50 -0.04 -11.31
C LYS A 7 19.59 -1.53 -11.58
N ILE A 8 20.57 -2.17 -10.96
CA ILE A 8 20.69 -3.63 -10.95
C ILE A 8 19.53 -4.18 -10.12
N PRO A 9 18.66 -5.02 -10.67
CA PRO A 9 17.54 -5.57 -9.92
C PRO A 9 18.00 -6.62 -8.90
N PHE A 10 17.27 -6.69 -7.79
CA PHE A 10 17.29 -7.88 -6.93
C PHE A 10 16.46 -8.96 -7.63
N GLU A 11 17.03 -10.13 -7.85
CA GLU A 11 16.37 -11.18 -8.62
C GLU A 11 16.30 -12.52 -7.89
N ASN A 12 15.19 -13.24 -8.12
CA ASN A 12 15.01 -14.64 -7.74
C ASN A 12 15.23 -14.94 -6.25
N MET A 13 14.87 -13.98 -5.39
CA MET A 13 15.00 -14.10 -3.93
C MET A 13 13.64 -14.18 -3.27
N ILE A 14 13.61 -14.72 -2.08
CA ILE A 14 12.43 -14.69 -1.20
C ILE A 14 12.75 -13.73 -0.05
N ILE A 15 11.88 -12.75 0.15
CA ILE A 15 11.99 -11.80 1.26
C ILE A 15 10.78 -11.94 2.17
N ASP A 16 11.04 -12.30 3.42
CA ASP A 16 10.04 -12.27 4.48
C ASP A 16 9.98 -10.87 5.10
N LEU A 17 8.93 -10.13 4.78
CA LEU A 17 8.74 -8.76 5.24
C LEU A 17 8.52 -8.68 6.75
N SER A 18 8.06 -9.76 7.39
CA SER A 18 7.90 -9.81 8.84
C SER A 18 9.23 -9.82 9.61
N ALA A 19 10.29 -10.25 8.96
CA ALA A 19 11.65 -10.26 9.52
C ALA A 19 12.32 -8.88 9.44
N LEU A 20 11.79 -7.95 8.66
CA LEU A 20 12.35 -6.62 8.49
C LEU A 20 12.00 -5.76 9.70
N LYS A 21 13.02 -5.13 10.27
CA LYS A 21 12.83 -4.12 11.30
C LYS A 21 12.35 -2.81 10.68
N LYS A 22 11.74 -1.96 11.49
CA LYS A 22 11.24 -0.65 11.07
C LYS A 22 12.26 0.15 10.25
N ASP A 23 13.51 0.17 10.70
CA ASP A 23 14.57 0.93 10.01
C ASP A 23 14.97 0.31 8.66
N VAL A 24 14.81 -1.00 8.51
CA VAL A 24 15.09 -1.71 7.26
C VAL A 24 13.95 -1.52 6.26
N LEU A 25 12.68 -1.47 6.71
CA LEU A 25 11.56 -1.18 5.82
C LEU A 25 11.68 0.18 5.14
N VAL A 26 12.25 1.17 5.81
CA VAL A 26 12.54 2.48 5.20
C VAL A 26 13.55 2.38 4.06
N SER A 27 14.39 1.35 4.05
CA SER A 27 15.38 1.13 3.00
C SER A 27 14.81 0.49 1.72
N LEU A 28 13.57 0.02 1.71
CA LEU A 28 12.89 -0.49 0.52
C LEU A 28 12.37 0.64 -0.37
N LYS A 29 13.18 1.63 -0.57
CA LYS A 29 12.94 2.77 -1.45
C LYS A 29 13.81 2.69 -2.69
N GLN A 30 13.23 3.08 -3.83
CA GLN A 30 13.96 3.21 -5.09
C GLN A 30 14.68 1.92 -5.53
N CYS A 31 14.10 0.77 -5.22
CA CYS A 31 14.65 -0.54 -5.58
C CYS A 31 13.99 -1.08 -6.86
N CYS A 32 14.74 -1.88 -7.60
CA CYS A 32 14.22 -2.70 -8.68
C CYS A 32 14.20 -4.15 -8.26
N PHE A 33 13.05 -4.79 -8.41
CA PHE A 33 12.84 -6.19 -8.06
C PHE A 33 12.36 -6.96 -9.28
N LYS A 34 12.99 -8.09 -9.57
CA LYS A 34 12.61 -8.97 -10.67
C LYS A 34 12.50 -10.41 -10.20
N LYS A 35 11.36 -11.04 -10.50
CA LYS A 35 11.12 -12.44 -10.11
C LYS A 35 11.37 -12.70 -8.63
N MET A 36 11.02 -11.73 -7.79
CA MET A 36 11.11 -11.84 -6.34
C MET A 36 9.83 -12.45 -5.78
N THR A 37 9.95 -13.10 -4.65
CA THR A 37 8.81 -13.49 -3.82
C THR A 37 8.86 -12.73 -2.51
N PHE A 38 7.81 -11.98 -2.22
CA PHE A 38 7.63 -11.30 -0.95
C PHE A 38 6.56 -12.04 -0.15
N THR A 39 6.83 -12.24 1.12
CA THR A 39 5.91 -12.88 2.07
C THR A 39 5.95 -12.19 3.42
N GLY A 40 5.08 -12.57 4.32
CA GLY A 40 5.12 -12.16 5.72
C GLY A 40 4.08 -11.13 6.13
N ASN A 41 3.89 -11.05 7.43
CA ASN A 41 2.91 -10.19 8.06
C ASN A 41 3.58 -8.91 8.56
N ILE A 42 2.99 -7.77 8.21
CA ILE A 42 3.47 -6.45 8.61
C ILE A 42 2.41 -5.82 9.51
N SER A 43 2.82 -5.36 10.69
CA SER A 43 1.96 -4.54 11.53
C SER A 43 2.04 -3.09 11.08
N TYR A 44 0.89 -2.49 10.83
CA TYR A 44 0.81 -1.08 10.45
C TYR A 44 1.46 -0.15 11.48
N GLU A 45 1.38 -0.48 12.75
CA GLU A 45 1.97 0.30 13.84
C GLU A 45 3.50 0.41 13.76
N ASN A 46 4.12 -0.55 13.07
CA ASN A 46 5.57 -0.55 12.85
C ASN A 46 6.00 0.29 11.63
N LEU A 47 5.05 0.83 10.88
CA LEU A 47 5.36 1.65 9.71
C LEU A 47 5.69 3.09 10.14
N ASN A 48 6.66 3.68 9.46
CA ASN A 48 6.93 5.12 9.46
C ASN A 48 6.95 5.69 8.05
N GLY A 49 6.43 4.95 7.11
CA GLY A 49 6.30 5.26 5.70
C GLY A 49 5.61 4.11 4.98
N PRO A 50 5.48 4.14 3.67
CA PRO A 50 4.99 3.00 2.90
C PRO A 50 5.97 1.83 3.00
N VAL A 51 5.47 0.60 2.83
CA VAL A 51 6.34 -0.59 2.78
C VAL A 51 7.29 -0.50 1.59
N PHE A 52 6.77 -0.09 0.44
CA PHE A 52 7.56 0.15 -0.77
C PHE A 52 7.32 1.55 -1.31
N GLU A 53 8.38 2.29 -1.57
CA GLU A 53 8.31 3.63 -2.12
C GLU A 53 9.22 3.78 -3.34
N ASN A 54 8.63 4.24 -4.44
CA ASN A 54 9.36 4.46 -5.70
C ASN A 54 10.13 3.22 -6.19
N CYS A 55 9.53 2.06 -6.03
CA CYS A 55 10.10 0.78 -6.46
C CYS A 55 9.50 0.32 -7.79
N PHE A 56 10.29 -0.47 -8.51
CA PHE A 56 9.86 -1.16 -9.72
C PHE A 56 9.83 -2.66 -9.48
N PHE A 57 8.72 -3.30 -9.82
CA PHE A 57 8.53 -4.74 -9.68
C PHE A 57 8.20 -5.35 -11.03
N GLU A 58 8.97 -6.33 -11.45
CA GLU A 58 8.75 -7.11 -12.67
C GLU A 58 8.64 -8.59 -12.34
N GLU A 59 7.53 -9.20 -12.74
CA GLU A 59 7.26 -10.62 -12.52
C GLU A 59 7.45 -11.07 -11.05
N CYS A 60 7.06 -10.22 -10.10
CA CYS A 60 7.17 -10.53 -8.68
C CYS A 60 5.88 -11.15 -8.14
N ASN A 61 6.04 -12.01 -7.14
CA ASN A 61 4.95 -12.62 -6.40
C ASN A 61 4.87 -12.01 -5.00
N PHE A 62 3.68 -11.61 -4.59
CA PHE A 62 3.37 -11.23 -3.21
C PHE A 62 2.50 -12.35 -2.65
N GLU A 63 3.13 -13.30 -1.97
CA GLU A 63 2.50 -14.53 -1.51
C GLU A 63 2.35 -14.52 0.01
N SER A 64 1.12 -14.58 0.47
CA SER A 64 0.81 -14.52 1.91
C SER A 64 1.38 -13.28 2.59
N VAL A 65 1.38 -12.15 1.90
CA VAL A 65 1.73 -10.85 2.48
C VAL A 65 0.49 -10.28 3.14
N SER A 66 0.61 -9.82 4.36
CA SER A 66 -0.47 -9.10 5.02
C SER A 66 0.01 -7.81 5.66
N LEU A 67 -0.82 -6.80 5.57
CA LEU A 67 -0.69 -5.55 6.31
C LEU A 67 -1.92 -5.43 7.21
N VAL A 68 -1.70 -5.57 8.50
CA VAL A 68 -2.77 -5.58 9.51
C VAL A 68 -2.50 -4.56 10.61
N GLY A 69 -3.55 -4.04 11.19
CA GLY A 69 -3.43 -3.10 12.29
C GLY A 69 -4.49 -2.01 12.26
N PHE A 70 -4.39 -1.08 13.18
CA PHE A 70 -5.39 -0.05 13.49
C PHE A 70 -6.71 -0.58 14.05
N ASP A 71 -6.73 -1.70 14.73
CA ASP A 71 -7.96 -2.18 15.35
C ASP A 71 -8.49 -1.28 16.46
N LYS A 72 -7.70 -0.32 16.89
CA LYS A 72 -8.12 0.63 17.92
C LYS A 72 -7.39 1.96 17.75
N VAL A 73 -7.83 2.79 16.82
CA VAL A 73 -7.80 4.20 17.15
C VAL A 73 -8.92 4.39 18.17
N THR A 74 -8.61 4.19 19.45
CA THR A 74 -9.53 4.62 20.51
C THR A 74 -9.76 6.13 20.32
N CYS A 75 -10.91 6.62 20.72
CA CYS A 75 -11.20 8.06 20.69
C CYS A 75 -10.07 8.86 21.35
N GLU A 76 -9.40 8.32 22.35
CA GLU A 76 -8.24 8.93 23.03
C GLU A 76 -7.02 9.08 22.12
N SER A 77 -6.71 8.06 21.32
CA SER A 77 -5.62 8.17 20.34
C SER A 77 -5.98 9.14 19.21
N TYR A 78 -7.25 9.23 18.87
CA TYR A 78 -7.77 10.19 17.91
C TYR A 78 -7.70 11.60 18.44
N ASP A 79 -8.10 11.85 19.70
CA ASP A 79 -8.00 13.14 20.35
C ASP A 79 -6.55 13.60 20.54
N VAL A 80 -5.64 12.68 20.85
CA VAL A 80 -4.21 12.96 20.89
C VAL A 80 -3.66 13.32 19.51
N LEU A 81 -4.07 12.62 18.47
CA LEU A 81 -3.68 12.91 17.09
C LEU A 81 -4.31 14.21 16.58
N CYS A 82 -5.55 14.52 16.99
CA CYS A 82 -6.24 15.75 16.63
C CYS A 82 -5.71 16.98 17.38
N ASN A 83 -5.22 16.81 18.59
CA ASN A 83 -4.63 17.87 19.40
C ASN A 83 -3.18 18.18 19.04
N VAL A 84 -2.53 17.34 18.25
CA VAL A 84 -1.21 17.61 17.69
C VAL A 84 -1.34 18.60 16.55
N LYS A 85 -1.32 19.88 16.89
CA LYS A 85 -1.24 21.09 16.03
C LYS A 85 -2.05 21.06 14.72
N PRO A 86 -2.85 22.08 14.44
CA PRO A 86 -3.83 22.12 13.32
C PRO A 86 -3.25 21.98 11.91
N ASN A 87 -1.96 21.82 11.74
CA ASN A 87 -1.32 21.64 10.44
C ASN A 87 -0.69 20.25 10.22
N ASN A 88 -0.76 19.35 11.20
CA ASN A 88 -0.21 18.01 11.02
C ASN A 88 -1.27 17.06 10.46
N LYS A 89 -1.22 16.86 9.14
CA LYS A 89 -1.94 15.76 8.50
C LYS A 89 -1.47 14.45 9.12
N ILE A 90 -2.40 13.64 9.61
CA ILE A 90 -2.07 12.28 10.04
C ILE A 90 -1.45 11.56 8.85
N PRO A 91 -0.22 11.06 8.95
CA PRO A 91 0.40 10.37 7.83
C PRO A 91 -0.34 9.06 7.60
N ILE A 92 -0.80 8.87 6.37
CA ILE A 92 -1.43 7.62 5.94
C ILE A 92 -0.38 6.79 5.25
N TYR A 93 -0.14 5.60 5.77
CA TYR A 93 0.79 4.65 5.21
C TYR A 93 0.07 3.49 4.51
N GLY A 94 0.78 2.73 3.72
CA GLY A 94 0.26 1.57 3.01
C GLY A 94 1.37 0.74 2.36
N MET A 95 0.99 -0.04 1.36
CA MET A 95 1.92 -0.97 0.72
C MET A 95 2.81 -0.29 -0.33
N PHE A 96 2.20 0.29 -1.35
CA PHE A 96 2.92 0.78 -2.51
C PHE A 96 2.67 2.25 -2.75
N LYS A 97 3.71 3.06 -2.72
CA LYS A 97 3.65 4.48 -3.07
C LYS A 97 4.66 4.81 -4.18
N GLY A 98 4.17 5.41 -5.26
CA GLY A 98 5.01 5.77 -6.39
C GLY A 98 5.67 4.58 -7.07
N CYS A 99 5.04 3.40 -6.99
CA CYS A 99 5.59 2.15 -7.50
C CYS A 99 5.06 1.83 -8.90
N PHE A 100 5.83 1.03 -9.61
CA PHE A 100 5.43 0.42 -10.87
C PHE A 100 5.47 -1.09 -10.74
N LEU A 101 4.33 -1.75 -10.98
CA LEU A 101 4.20 -3.20 -10.96
C LEU A 101 3.87 -3.70 -12.37
N TYR A 102 4.68 -4.63 -12.87
CA TYR A 102 4.51 -5.23 -14.17
C TYR A 102 4.51 -6.75 -14.09
N GLN A 103 3.45 -7.37 -14.56
CA GLN A 103 3.26 -8.82 -14.54
C GLN A 103 3.46 -9.44 -13.15
N CYS A 104 2.99 -8.75 -12.13
CA CYS A 104 3.06 -9.21 -10.75
C CYS A 104 1.82 -10.03 -10.39
N GLU A 105 1.96 -10.88 -9.40
CA GLU A 105 0.89 -11.71 -8.88
C GLU A 105 0.77 -11.54 -7.37
N MET A 106 -0.46 -11.40 -6.90
CA MET A 106 -0.79 -11.39 -5.48
C MET A 106 -1.58 -12.64 -5.14
N LYS A 107 -1.00 -13.50 -4.29
CA LYS A 107 -1.64 -14.71 -3.79
C LYS A 107 -1.81 -14.61 -2.29
N ASN A 108 -3.03 -14.89 -1.82
CA ASN A 108 -3.33 -14.83 -0.39
C ASN A 108 -2.83 -13.51 0.24
N PHE A 109 -3.07 -12.41 -0.46
CA PHE A 109 -2.68 -11.06 -0.08
C PHE A 109 -3.78 -10.46 0.79
N LYS A 110 -3.40 -9.81 1.90
CA LYS A 110 -4.38 -9.27 2.82
C LYS A 110 -3.98 -7.88 3.30
N ILE A 111 -4.90 -6.94 3.17
CA ILE A 111 -4.86 -5.68 3.92
C ILE A 111 -6.10 -5.64 4.79
N GLU A 112 -5.90 -5.51 6.09
CA GLU A 112 -6.98 -5.40 7.05
C GLU A 112 -6.64 -4.32 8.05
N THR A 113 -7.18 -3.15 7.80
CA THR A 113 -6.95 -1.96 8.62
C THR A 113 -8.29 -1.28 8.91
N SER A 114 -8.33 -0.47 9.95
CA SER A 114 -9.49 0.40 10.20
C SER A 114 -9.36 1.68 9.40
N LYS A 115 -10.49 2.25 8.98
CA LYS A 115 -10.52 3.57 8.35
C LYS A 115 -10.09 4.65 9.33
N ILE A 116 -9.20 5.49 8.87
CA ILE A 116 -8.79 6.70 9.58
C ILE A 116 -9.63 7.86 9.03
N TYR A 117 -10.18 8.66 9.91
CA TYR A 117 -10.82 9.89 9.51
C TYR A 117 -9.76 10.94 9.22
N SER A 118 -9.68 11.36 7.98
CA SER A 118 -8.94 12.56 7.63
C SER A 118 -9.83 13.75 7.99
N ILE A 119 -9.42 14.50 8.99
CA ILE A 119 -10.04 15.80 9.27
C ILE A 119 -9.62 16.73 8.14
N ASN A 120 -10.49 16.89 7.17
CA ASN A 120 -10.34 17.92 6.19
C ASN A 120 -10.81 19.22 6.85
N GLN A 121 -9.93 20.21 6.94
CA GLN A 121 -10.27 21.52 7.51
C GLN A 121 -11.24 22.33 6.60
N ASP A 122 -11.69 21.74 5.51
CA ASP A 122 -12.72 22.34 4.66
C ASP A 122 -14.10 21.87 5.12
N PRO A 123 -14.86 22.73 5.82
CA PRO A 123 -16.19 22.37 6.33
C PRO A 123 -17.19 22.05 5.22
N GLN A 124 -16.88 22.35 3.96
CA GLN A 124 -17.75 22.06 2.81
C GLN A 124 -17.54 20.66 2.22
N ARG A 125 -16.46 19.98 2.50
CA ARG A 125 -16.12 18.68 1.89
C ARG A 125 -16.39 17.46 2.77
N GLY A 126 -16.72 17.65 4.02
CA GLY A 126 -16.95 16.56 4.96
C GLY A 126 -15.68 15.75 5.30
N ASP A 127 -15.78 14.93 6.32
CA ASP A 127 -14.70 14.06 6.74
C ASP A 127 -14.48 12.95 5.71
N LYS A 128 -13.30 12.90 5.10
CA LYS A 128 -12.89 11.76 4.28
C LYS A 128 -12.36 10.65 5.16
N LYS A 129 -13.00 9.50 5.07
CA LYS A 129 -12.46 8.26 5.65
C LYS A 129 -11.41 7.69 4.71
N VAL A 130 -10.20 7.51 5.18
CA VAL A 130 -9.14 6.92 4.38
C VAL A 130 -8.55 5.73 5.15
N GLY A 131 -8.57 4.56 4.54
CA GLY A 131 -7.86 3.39 5.06
C GLY A 131 -6.39 3.39 4.64
N ALA A 132 -5.62 2.43 5.16
CA ALA A 132 -4.30 2.17 4.62
C ALA A 132 -4.39 1.95 3.11
N TYR A 133 -3.50 2.55 2.34
CA TYR A 133 -3.57 2.35 0.89
C TYR A 133 -2.89 1.04 0.46
N LEU A 134 -3.50 0.37 -0.50
CA LEU A 134 -2.84 -0.67 -1.28
C LEU A 134 -1.89 -0.01 -2.29
N PHE A 135 -2.40 0.93 -3.08
CA PHE A 135 -1.64 1.72 -4.03
C PHE A 135 -1.88 3.21 -3.82
N MET A 136 -0.81 3.99 -3.89
CA MET A 136 -0.85 5.44 -3.98
C MET A 136 0.12 5.91 -5.06
N GLN A 137 -0.35 6.74 -5.98
CA GLN A 137 0.48 7.28 -7.06
C GLN A 137 1.28 6.20 -7.79
N SER A 138 0.66 5.04 -7.98
CA SER A 138 1.31 3.85 -8.53
C SER A 138 0.70 3.47 -9.87
N PHE A 139 1.48 2.75 -10.66
CA PHE A 139 1.04 2.20 -11.93
C PHE A 139 1.17 0.68 -11.91
N VAL A 140 0.07 -0.01 -12.19
CA VAL A 140 0.00 -1.47 -12.16
C VAL A 140 -0.43 -1.97 -13.54
N TYR A 141 0.41 -2.77 -14.16
CA TYR A 141 0.19 -3.26 -15.52
C TYR A 141 0.26 -4.79 -15.59
N ALA A 142 -0.70 -5.36 -16.30
CA ALA A 142 -0.76 -6.79 -16.61
C ALA A 142 -0.58 -7.70 -15.38
N SER A 143 -1.10 -7.28 -14.24
CA SER A 143 -0.91 -7.96 -12.97
C SER A 143 -2.19 -8.67 -12.50
N ASN A 144 -2.02 -9.74 -11.73
CA ASN A 144 -3.11 -10.52 -11.19
C ASN A 144 -3.29 -10.22 -9.69
N LEU A 145 -4.37 -9.56 -9.34
CA LEU A 145 -4.72 -9.16 -7.98
C LEU A 145 -5.94 -9.91 -7.44
N GLN A 146 -6.40 -10.95 -8.14
CA GLN A 146 -7.68 -11.59 -7.86
C GLN A 146 -7.78 -12.31 -6.53
N ASP A 147 -6.65 -12.69 -5.93
CA ASP A 147 -6.60 -13.47 -4.69
C ASP A 147 -6.18 -12.59 -3.51
N GLY A 148 -6.85 -11.45 -3.40
CA GLY A 148 -6.60 -10.46 -2.37
C GLY A 148 -7.84 -10.20 -1.52
N VAL A 149 -7.61 -9.88 -0.26
CA VAL A 149 -8.61 -9.36 0.68
C VAL A 149 -8.15 -7.98 1.12
N CYS A 150 -8.89 -6.95 0.72
CA CYS A 150 -8.55 -5.55 1.03
C CYS A 150 -9.70 -4.91 1.82
N LYS A 151 -9.69 -5.13 3.12
CA LYS A 151 -10.69 -4.53 4.01
C LYS A 151 -10.25 -3.15 4.44
N GLU A 152 -11.13 -2.17 4.23
CA GLU A 152 -10.87 -0.77 4.59
C GLU A 152 -9.61 -0.16 3.93
N ALA A 153 -9.18 -0.73 2.80
CA ALA A 153 -8.04 -0.24 2.04
C ALA A 153 -8.45 0.86 1.05
N SER A 154 -7.46 1.61 0.58
CA SER A 154 -7.64 2.66 -0.43
C SER A 154 -6.70 2.45 -1.61
N VAL A 155 -7.17 2.84 -2.79
CA VAL A 155 -6.35 2.97 -4.00
C VAL A 155 -6.44 4.44 -4.43
N ILE A 156 -5.33 5.16 -4.39
CA ILE A 156 -5.32 6.61 -4.51
C ILE A 156 -4.43 7.03 -5.68
N ALA A 157 -4.94 7.87 -6.57
CA ALA A 157 -4.19 8.48 -7.67
C ALA A 157 -3.35 7.48 -8.47
N SER A 158 -3.89 6.30 -8.70
CA SER A 158 -3.19 5.18 -9.33
C SER A 158 -3.86 4.77 -10.63
N SER A 159 -3.14 4.02 -11.47
CA SER A 159 -3.66 3.47 -12.71
C SER A 159 -3.47 1.96 -12.74
N LEU A 160 -4.53 1.24 -13.06
CA LEU A 160 -4.54 -0.21 -13.23
C LEU A 160 -4.88 -0.52 -14.69
N LEU A 161 -3.91 -1.04 -15.42
CA LEU A 161 -4.06 -1.37 -16.84
C LEU A 161 -3.94 -2.87 -17.06
N SER A 162 -4.96 -3.46 -17.69
CA SER A 162 -5.01 -4.88 -17.99
C SER A 162 -4.76 -5.79 -16.77
N CYS A 163 -5.32 -5.41 -15.62
CA CYS A 163 -5.19 -6.15 -14.38
C CYS A 163 -6.41 -7.05 -14.13
N ASN A 164 -6.18 -8.23 -13.58
CA ASN A 164 -7.25 -9.09 -13.11
C ASN A 164 -7.59 -8.80 -11.65
N ILE A 165 -8.76 -8.21 -11.42
CA ILE A 165 -9.29 -7.90 -10.09
C ILE A 165 -10.63 -8.59 -9.80
N ALA A 166 -11.05 -9.51 -10.65
CA ALA A 166 -12.41 -10.05 -10.64
C ALA A 166 -12.83 -10.76 -9.34
N LYS A 167 -11.86 -11.28 -8.59
CA LYS A 167 -12.11 -11.96 -7.31
C LYS A 167 -11.50 -11.23 -6.11
N LEU A 168 -11.09 -9.99 -6.31
CA LEU A 168 -10.59 -9.17 -5.21
C LEU A 168 -11.75 -8.90 -4.23
N ASN A 169 -11.58 -9.32 -3.00
CA ASN A 169 -12.54 -9.04 -1.94
C ASN A 169 -12.23 -7.68 -1.31
N GLY A 170 -12.97 -6.68 -1.73
CA GLY A 170 -12.72 -5.28 -1.37
C GLY A 170 -13.78 -4.69 -0.43
N VAL A 171 -13.99 -5.26 0.73
CA VAL A 171 -14.96 -4.72 1.71
C VAL A 171 -14.48 -3.35 2.22
N GLY A 172 -15.31 -2.34 2.03
CA GLY A 172 -15.00 -0.96 2.44
C GLY A 172 -13.82 -0.33 1.69
N MET A 173 -13.47 -0.85 0.54
CA MET A 173 -12.39 -0.35 -0.30
C MET A 173 -12.81 0.93 -1.04
N ASP A 174 -11.94 1.92 -1.02
CA ASP A 174 -12.15 3.19 -1.71
C ASP A 174 -11.17 3.37 -2.87
N PHE A 175 -11.70 3.75 -4.03
CA PHE A 175 -10.90 4.13 -5.20
C PHE A 175 -11.02 5.63 -5.40
N ILE A 176 -9.91 6.35 -5.18
CA ILE A 176 -9.86 7.80 -5.23
C ILE A 176 -8.94 8.22 -6.37
N GLU A 177 -9.46 9.02 -7.30
CA GLU A 177 -8.71 9.51 -8.47
C GLU A 177 -7.96 8.38 -9.21
N THR A 178 -8.59 7.20 -9.30
CA THR A 178 -7.97 5.99 -9.87
C THR A 178 -8.57 5.71 -11.24
N SER A 179 -7.70 5.36 -12.18
CA SER A 179 -8.08 5.01 -13.54
C SER A 179 -7.94 3.51 -13.79
N PHE A 180 -8.93 2.96 -14.47
CA PHE A 180 -8.95 1.56 -14.88
C PHE A 180 -8.97 1.50 -16.41
N TYR A 181 -8.10 0.68 -16.97
CA TYR A 181 -8.02 0.44 -18.41
C TYR A 181 -8.00 -1.05 -18.71
N GLY A 182 -8.82 -1.42 -19.58
CA GLY A 182 -8.93 -2.72 -20.07
C GLY A 182 -8.85 -3.82 -20.27
#